data_879484cb0d8949e58a1cc345a261fa6d
#
_entry.id   879484cb0d8949e58a1cc345a261fa6d
#
_cell.length_a   1.000
_cell.length_b   1.000
_cell.length_c   1.000
_cell.angle_alpha   90.00
_cell.angle_beta   90.00
_cell.angle_gamma   90.00
#
_symmetry.space_group_name_H-M   'P 1'
#
loop_
_entity.id
_entity.type
_entity.pdbx_description
1 polymer ?
#
loop_
_entity_poly.entity_id
_entity_poly.type
_entity_poly.pdbx_seq_one_letter_code
_entity_poly.pdbx_strand_id
1 'polypeptide(L)'
;MSDRLFIFDTTLRDGEQVPGCQLNTVEKIQVAKALEGLGVDVIEAGFPVSSPGDFNSVVEISKAVTWPTICALTRAVENDIKVAAEALKYAKHGRIHTGIGTSDYHIKYKFNSTREEIIERAVSAVKYAKKFV
;
A
#
# COMPACT_ATOMS: atom_id res chain seq x y z
N MET A 1 -0.37 -31.74 -1.31
CA MET A 1 -0.13 -30.36 -1.80
C MET A 1 0.45 -29.57 -0.63
N SER A 2 1.63 -28.99 -0.77
CA SER A 2 2.20 -28.13 0.28
C SER A 2 1.54 -26.76 0.16
N ASP A 3 0.93 -26.27 1.24
CA ASP A 3 0.40 -24.90 1.28
C ASP A 3 1.57 -23.92 1.21
N ARG A 4 1.52 -22.99 0.26
CA ARG A 4 2.51 -21.92 0.16
C ARG A 4 2.11 -20.77 1.09
N LEU A 5 3.02 -20.38 1.97
CA LEU A 5 2.89 -19.17 2.78
C LEU A 5 3.41 -17.97 1.98
N PHE A 6 2.64 -16.90 1.95
CA PHE A 6 3.05 -15.61 1.38
C PHE A 6 3.39 -14.64 2.50
N ILE A 7 4.58 -14.04 2.44
CA ILE A 7 5.04 -13.05 3.40
C ILE A 7 4.77 -11.65 2.87
N PHE A 8 3.97 -10.90 3.63
CA PHE A 8 3.65 -9.49 3.38
C PHE A 8 4.36 -8.64 4.43
N ASP A 9 5.38 -7.90 4.01
CA ASP A 9 6.15 -7.02 4.89
C ASP A 9 5.64 -5.58 4.85
N THR A 10 5.48 -4.97 6.02
CA THR A 10 4.97 -3.59 6.19
C THR A 10 5.97 -2.66 6.85
N THR A 11 7.24 -3.05 6.93
CA THR A 11 8.31 -2.25 7.57
C THR A 11 8.37 -0.84 7.00
N LEU A 12 8.29 -0.69 5.68
CA LEU A 12 8.41 0.59 4.98
C LEU A 12 7.12 1.43 4.94
N ARG A 13 6.04 0.95 5.54
CA ARG A 13 4.80 1.72 5.70
C ARG A 13 4.38 1.79 7.16
N ASP A 14 3.95 0.69 7.77
CA ASP A 14 3.48 0.64 9.16
C ASP A 14 4.64 0.85 10.15
N GLY A 15 5.77 0.22 9.89
CA GLY A 15 6.96 0.35 10.71
C GLY A 15 7.48 1.78 10.84
N GLU A 16 7.36 2.59 9.79
CA GLU A 16 7.77 3.99 9.80
C GLU A 16 6.84 4.92 10.60
N GLN A 17 5.64 4.47 10.96
CA GLN A 17 4.71 5.26 11.78
C GLN A 17 5.15 5.34 13.25
N VAL A 18 6.12 4.54 13.65
CA VAL A 18 6.71 4.62 15.00
C VAL A 18 7.56 5.89 15.10
N PRO A 19 7.38 6.72 16.16
CA PRO A 19 8.20 7.93 16.35
C PRO A 19 9.69 7.62 16.34
N GLY A 20 10.43 8.35 15.49
CA GLY A 20 11.88 8.17 15.34
C GLY A 20 12.32 7.09 14.34
N CYS A 21 11.37 6.38 13.71
CA CYS A 21 11.66 5.34 12.71
C CYS A 21 11.50 5.80 11.25
N GLN A 22 11.41 7.11 11.01
CA GLN A 22 11.29 7.65 9.66
C GLN A 22 12.62 7.50 8.89
N LEU A 23 12.51 6.97 7.68
CA LEU A 23 13.62 6.74 6.77
C LEU A 23 13.57 7.71 5.58
N ASN A 24 14.73 8.14 5.11
CA ASN A 24 14.80 8.84 3.82
C ASN A 24 14.69 7.85 2.65
N THR A 25 14.51 8.34 1.43
CA THR A 25 14.30 7.48 0.24
C THR A 25 15.47 6.52 -0.01
N VAL A 26 16.70 6.94 0.25
CA VAL A 26 17.89 6.07 0.05
C VAL A 26 17.88 4.92 1.05
N GLU A 27 17.59 5.20 2.30
CA GLU A 27 17.45 4.18 3.36
C GLU A 27 16.30 3.21 3.07
N LYS A 28 15.15 3.74 2.60
CA LYS A 28 14.01 2.90 2.17
C LYS A 28 14.39 1.93 1.05
N ILE A 29 15.17 2.37 0.06
CA ILE A 29 15.66 1.52 -1.02
C ILE A 29 16.59 0.43 -0.48
N GLN A 30 17.46 0.75 0.48
CA GLN A 30 18.35 -0.24 1.10
C GLN A 30 17.55 -1.31 1.86
N VAL A 31 16.54 -0.91 2.63
CA VAL A 31 15.63 -1.84 3.32
C VAL A 31 14.85 -2.68 2.32
N ALA A 32 14.29 -2.07 1.26
CA ALA A 32 13.55 -2.80 0.22
C ALA A 32 14.41 -3.88 -0.46
N LYS A 33 15.68 -3.58 -0.76
CA LYS A 33 16.63 -4.56 -1.31
C LYS A 33 16.98 -5.67 -0.33
N ALA A 34 17.10 -5.34 0.96
CA ALA A 34 17.32 -6.35 2.00
C ALA A 34 16.11 -7.29 2.13
N LEU A 35 14.89 -6.76 2.10
CA LEU A 35 13.66 -7.53 2.09
C LEU A 35 13.52 -8.40 0.83
N GLU A 36 13.91 -7.90 -0.33
CA GLU A 36 14.03 -8.68 -1.57
C GLU A 36 15.01 -9.83 -1.40
N GLY A 37 16.19 -9.58 -0.85
CA GLY A 37 17.21 -10.61 -0.55
C GLY A 37 16.75 -11.63 0.49
N LEU A 38 15.91 -11.25 1.43
CA LEU A 38 15.30 -12.13 2.43
C LEU A 38 14.22 -13.05 1.81
N GLY A 39 13.68 -12.69 0.66
CA GLY A 39 12.68 -13.49 -0.04
C GLY A 39 11.24 -13.21 0.36
N VAL A 40 10.89 -11.98 0.81
CA VAL A 40 9.49 -11.62 1.08
C VAL A 40 8.71 -11.51 -0.23
N ASP A 41 7.45 -11.94 -0.23
CA ASP A 41 6.62 -11.96 -1.44
C ASP A 41 6.06 -10.57 -1.78
N VAL A 42 5.73 -9.77 -0.76
CA VAL A 42 5.12 -8.44 -0.91
C VAL A 42 5.78 -7.45 0.02
N ILE A 43 6.18 -6.29 -0.51
CA ILE A 43 6.71 -5.15 0.25
C ILE A 43 5.70 -4.00 0.17
N GLU A 44 5.10 -3.62 1.30
CA GLU A 44 4.28 -2.41 1.37
C GLU A 44 5.20 -1.20 1.51
N ALA A 45 5.36 -0.46 0.41
CA ALA A 45 6.41 0.53 0.24
C ALA A 45 6.06 1.93 0.76
N GLY A 46 4.78 2.18 1.06
CA GLY A 46 4.34 3.47 1.58
C GLY A 46 2.88 3.80 1.32
N PHE A 47 2.53 5.07 1.58
CA PHE A 47 1.21 5.65 1.38
C PHE A 47 1.32 6.88 0.45
N PRO A 48 1.32 6.69 -0.87
CA PRO A 48 1.72 7.72 -1.85
C PRO A 48 0.96 9.04 -1.77
N VAL A 49 -0.31 9.03 -1.36
CA VAL A 49 -1.11 10.25 -1.25
C VAL A 49 -0.76 11.09 -0.02
N SER A 50 -0.02 10.53 0.94
CA SER A 50 0.30 11.22 2.21
C SER A 50 1.23 12.40 2.02
N SER A 51 2.21 12.28 1.12
CA SER A 51 3.17 13.35 0.80
C SER A 51 3.89 13.11 -0.54
N PRO A 52 4.45 14.16 -1.16
CA PRO A 52 5.33 14.00 -2.33
C PRO A 52 6.55 13.11 -2.06
N GLY A 53 7.08 13.14 -0.83
CA GLY A 53 8.20 12.29 -0.41
C GLY A 53 7.83 10.81 -0.41
N ASP A 54 6.66 10.47 0.12
CA ASP A 54 6.14 9.10 0.11
C ASP A 54 5.85 8.62 -1.31
N PHE A 55 5.25 9.47 -2.14
CA PHE A 55 5.04 9.16 -3.56
C PHE A 55 6.36 8.82 -4.24
N ASN A 56 7.37 9.68 -4.12
CA ASN A 56 8.70 9.47 -4.72
C ASN A 56 9.38 8.21 -4.18
N SER A 57 9.25 7.94 -2.88
CA SER A 57 9.82 6.72 -2.28
C SER A 57 9.23 5.45 -2.87
N VAL A 58 7.91 5.39 -3.05
CA VAL A 58 7.25 4.24 -3.69
C VAL A 58 7.70 4.09 -5.15
N VAL A 59 7.84 5.19 -5.91
CA VAL A 59 8.38 5.19 -7.28
C VAL A 59 9.80 4.62 -7.31
N GLU A 60 10.68 5.10 -6.45
CA GLU A 60 12.09 4.67 -6.45
C GLU A 60 12.26 3.22 -5.96
N ILE A 61 11.49 2.77 -4.97
CA ILE A 61 11.44 1.36 -4.55
C ILE A 61 10.94 0.49 -5.71
N SER A 62 9.89 0.92 -6.43
CA SER A 62 9.33 0.20 -7.58
C SER A 62 10.34 0.00 -8.72
N LYS A 63 11.30 0.92 -8.87
CA LYS A 63 12.40 0.80 -9.84
C LYS A 63 13.55 -0.07 -9.32
N ALA A 64 13.76 -0.10 -8.01
CA ALA A 64 14.97 -0.66 -7.39
C ALA A 64 14.88 -2.18 -7.12
N VAL A 65 13.69 -2.73 -6.95
CA VAL A 65 13.45 -4.16 -6.70
C VAL A 65 12.70 -4.80 -7.85
N THR A 66 12.89 -6.10 -8.05
CA THR A 66 12.48 -6.76 -9.29
C THR A 66 11.48 -7.88 -9.12
N TRP A 67 11.60 -8.72 -8.09
CA TRP A 67 10.74 -9.89 -8.01
C TRP A 67 9.61 -9.78 -6.96
N PRO A 68 9.75 -9.07 -5.81
CA PRO A 68 8.64 -8.91 -4.89
C PRO A 68 7.52 -8.08 -5.53
N THR A 69 6.29 -8.34 -5.12
CA THR A 69 5.18 -7.44 -5.40
C THR A 69 5.34 -6.17 -4.57
N ILE A 70 5.39 -5.01 -5.22
CA ILE A 70 5.40 -3.72 -4.52
C ILE A 70 3.97 -3.28 -4.28
N CYS A 71 3.66 -3.00 -3.02
CA CYS A 71 2.34 -2.64 -2.56
C CYS A 71 2.30 -1.20 -2.06
N ALA A 72 1.23 -0.49 -2.36
CA ALA A 72 0.98 0.85 -1.84
C ALA A 72 -0.37 0.90 -1.11
N LEU A 73 -0.37 1.52 0.10
CA LEU A 73 -1.58 1.72 0.88
C LEU A 73 -2.44 2.82 0.26
N THR A 74 -3.76 2.63 0.31
CA THR A 74 -4.77 3.63 -0.04
C THR A 74 -5.94 3.57 0.91
N ARG A 75 -6.60 4.69 1.13
CA ARG A 75 -7.99 4.67 1.61
C ARG A 75 -8.90 4.22 0.46
N ALA A 76 -10.12 3.80 0.80
CA ALA A 76 -11.13 3.40 -0.19
C ALA A 76 -11.74 4.62 -0.90
N VAL A 77 -10.89 5.44 -1.54
CA VAL A 77 -11.27 6.63 -2.34
C VAL A 77 -10.49 6.65 -3.65
N GLU A 78 -11.15 7.05 -4.73
CA GLU A 78 -10.60 6.99 -6.08
C GLU A 78 -9.29 7.77 -6.25
N ASN A 79 -9.19 8.96 -5.63
CA ASN A 79 -7.98 9.77 -5.71
C ASN A 79 -6.75 9.06 -5.13
N ASP A 80 -6.89 8.43 -3.96
CA ASP A 80 -5.79 7.68 -3.34
C ASP A 80 -5.34 6.52 -4.22
N ILE A 81 -6.31 5.79 -4.77
CA ILE A 81 -6.08 4.64 -5.66
C ILE A 81 -5.36 5.10 -6.93
N LYS A 82 -5.78 6.22 -7.53
CA LYS A 82 -5.14 6.79 -8.73
C LYS A 82 -3.69 7.19 -8.44
N VAL A 83 -3.45 7.90 -7.34
CA VAL A 83 -2.09 8.31 -6.94
C VAL A 83 -1.20 7.09 -6.67
N ALA A 84 -1.73 6.06 -6.01
CA ALA A 84 -0.98 4.82 -5.78
C ALA A 84 -0.67 4.08 -7.10
N ALA A 85 -1.62 4.01 -8.01
CA ALA A 85 -1.42 3.43 -9.34
C ALA A 85 -0.30 4.12 -10.12
N GLU A 86 -0.25 5.45 -10.08
CA GLU A 86 0.82 6.24 -10.73
C GLU A 86 2.19 5.97 -10.07
N ALA A 87 2.25 5.88 -8.74
CA ALA A 87 3.50 5.58 -8.03
C ALA A 87 4.01 4.16 -8.33
N LEU A 88 3.10 3.20 -8.51
CA LEU A 88 3.41 1.80 -8.80
C LEU A 88 3.70 1.50 -10.28
N LYS A 89 3.58 2.49 -11.16
CA LYS A 89 3.73 2.34 -12.62
C LYS A 89 5.04 1.67 -13.05
N TYR A 90 6.09 1.83 -12.24
CA TYR A 90 7.41 1.26 -12.52
C TYR A 90 7.64 -0.11 -11.84
N ALA A 91 6.71 -0.57 -11.01
CA ALA A 91 6.81 -1.88 -10.39
C ALA A 91 6.56 -2.98 -11.42
N LYS A 92 7.41 -4.02 -11.41
CA LYS A 92 7.20 -5.20 -12.24
C LYS A 92 5.92 -5.95 -11.85
N HIS A 93 5.64 -5.97 -10.56
CA HIS A 93 4.41 -6.51 -9.97
C HIS A 93 3.88 -5.47 -8.98
N GLY A 94 2.83 -4.75 -9.35
CA GLY A 94 2.19 -3.74 -8.51
C GLY A 94 0.96 -4.31 -7.79
N ARG A 95 0.71 -3.83 -6.57
CA ARG A 95 -0.50 -4.12 -5.79
C ARG A 95 -1.01 -2.87 -5.11
N ILE A 96 -2.29 -2.62 -5.19
CA ILE A 96 -2.96 -1.57 -4.40
C ILE A 96 -3.61 -2.22 -3.18
N HIS A 97 -3.20 -1.79 -1.99
CA HIS A 97 -3.79 -2.21 -0.72
C HIS A 97 -4.78 -1.14 -0.27
N THR A 98 -6.06 -1.40 -0.42
CA THR A 98 -7.11 -0.47 0.03
C THR A 98 -7.82 -1.01 1.25
N GLY A 99 -8.13 -0.13 2.20
CA GLY A 99 -8.82 -0.46 3.42
C GLY A 99 -9.90 0.56 3.79
N ILE A 100 -10.89 0.10 4.53
CA ILE A 100 -11.96 0.94 5.09
C ILE A 100 -12.33 0.47 6.50
N GLY A 101 -12.56 1.42 7.40
CA GLY A 101 -12.99 1.10 8.77
C GLY A 101 -14.43 0.57 8.78
N THR A 102 -14.64 -0.58 9.44
CA THR A 102 -15.94 -1.29 9.47
C THR A 102 -16.56 -1.37 10.86
N SER A 103 -15.91 -0.83 11.92
CA SER A 103 -16.51 -0.76 13.24
C SER A 103 -17.71 0.19 13.26
N ASP A 104 -18.69 -0.09 14.11
CA ASP A 104 -19.87 0.78 14.25
C ASP A 104 -19.49 2.23 14.61
N TYR A 105 -18.40 2.39 15.38
CA TYR A 105 -17.84 3.71 15.69
C TYR A 105 -17.34 4.43 14.44
N HIS A 106 -16.57 3.76 13.57
CA HIS A 106 -16.11 4.34 12.31
C HIS A 106 -17.26 4.67 11.37
N ILE A 107 -18.22 3.77 11.23
CA ILE A 107 -19.38 3.97 10.36
C ILE A 107 -20.18 5.19 10.80
N LYS A 108 -20.50 5.28 12.10
CA LYS A 108 -21.34 6.33 12.65
C LYS A 108 -20.63 7.68 12.75
N TYR A 109 -19.41 7.71 13.30
CA TYR A 109 -18.76 8.97 13.69
C TYR A 109 -17.68 9.45 12.73
N LYS A 110 -17.03 8.55 11.98
CA LYS A 110 -16.01 8.92 11.00
C LYS A 110 -16.59 9.11 9.60
N PHE A 111 -17.48 8.22 9.19
CA PHE A 111 -18.05 8.24 7.84
C PHE A 111 -19.45 8.84 7.78
N ASN A 112 -20.15 8.95 8.91
CA ASN A 112 -21.54 9.36 9.00
C ASN A 112 -22.41 8.65 7.96
N SER A 113 -22.36 7.31 7.98
CA SER A 113 -22.84 6.43 6.91
C SER A 113 -23.53 5.19 7.49
N THR A 114 -23.98 4.29 6.64
CA THR A 114 -24.57 2.99 7.00
C THR A 114 -23.61 1.86 6.68
N ARG A 115 -23.88 0.66 7.19
CA ARG A 115 -23.09 -0.54 6.89
C ARG A 115 -23.14 -0.89 5.41
N GLU A 116 -24.32 -0.75 4.81
CA GLU A 116 -24.58 -0.99 3.39
C GLU A 116 -23.74 -0.07 2.51
N GLU A 117 -23.76 1.22 2.80
CA GLU A 117 -22.94 2.22 2.08
C GLU A 117 -21.44 1.97 2.22
N ILE A 118 -20.97 1.50 3.39
CA ILE A 118 -19.55 1.14 3.59
C ILE A 118 -19.17 -0.07 2.74
N ILE A 119 -20.06 -1.06 2.62
CA ILE A 119 -19.83 -2.22 1.72
C ILE A 119 -19.77 -1.74 0.27
N GLU A 120 -20.69 -0.89 -0.17
CA GLU A 120 -20.68 -0.33 -1.53
C GLU A 120 -19.39 0.44 -1.83
N ARG A 121 -18.92 1.28 -0.90
CA ARG A 121 -17.65 2.01 -1.01
C ARG A 121 -16.46 1.05 -1.14
N ALA A 122 -16.41 0.00 -0.31
CA ALA A 122 -15.34 -0.99 -0.37
C ALA A 122 -15.32 -1.72 -1.72
N VAL A 123 -16.48 -2.20 -2.18
CA VAL A 123 -16.62 -2.88 -3.48
C VAL A 123 -16.23 -1.96 -4.64
N SER A 124 -16.70 -0.72 -4.62
CA SER A 124 -16.38 0.29 -5.64
C SER A 124 -14.90 0.60 -5.70
N ALA A 125 -14.24 0.77 -4.53
CA ALA A 125 -12.81 1.02 -4.43
C ALA A 125 -12.00 -0.14 -5.02
N VAL A 126 -12.33 -1.39 -4.68
CA VAL A 126 -11.66 -2.57 -5.24
C VAL A 126 -11.88 -2.67 -6.75
N LYS A 127 -13.11 -2.46 -7.23
CA LYS A 127 -13.39 -2.45 -8.68
C LYS A 127 -12.62 -1.37 -9.41
N TYR A 128 -12.45 -0.20 -8.78
CA TYR A 128 -11.68 0.89 -9.36
C TYR A 128 -10.18 0.56 -9.39
N ALA A 129 -9.63 0.05 -8.30
CA ALA A 129 -8.22 -0.35 -8.21
C ALA A 129 -7.85 -1.43 -9.25
N LYS A 130 -8.72 -2.40 -9.49
CA LYS A 130 -8.53 -3.45 -10.51
C LYS A 130 -8.44 -2.96 -11.96
N LYS A 131 -8.65 -1.67 -12.22
CA LYS A 131 -8.42 -1.08 -13.55
C LYS A 131 -6.94 -0.78 -13.80
N PHE A 132 -6.11 -0.76 -12.76
CA PHE A 132 -4.71 -0.34 -12.82
C PHE A 132 -3.71 -1.47 -12.54
N VAL A 133 -4.13 -2.49 -11.76
CA VAL A 133 -3.29 -3.62 -11.30
C VAL A 133 -4.02 -4.95 -11.39
#